data_f755da212287f961cd52c858b82f4ce3
#
_entry.id   f755da212287f961cd52c858b82f4ce3
#
_cell.length_a   1.000
_cell.length_b   1.000
_cell.length_c   1.000
_cell.angle_alpha   90.00
_cell.angle_beta   90.00
_cell.angle_gamma   90.00
#
_symmetry.space_group_name_H-M   'P 1'
#
loop_
_entity.id
_entity.type
_entity.pdbx_description
1 polymer ?
#
loop_
_entity_poly.entity_id
_entity_poly.type
_entity_poly.pdbx_seq_one_letter_code
_entity_poly.pdbx_strand_id
1 'polypeptide(L)'
;HIRPILMGLLVSLQGKVPSQRTVSCAVLIEMLHMASLIHDDVIDQAPLRRGQPTLNAFYDNHSAVLVGDYILSIAFLRAAEIGGSSLIRTVANLGKHLSEGELLQIQVATDCIIDEENYFSIIEKKTATLFEACAALGMYSVDAEAEELLKVMQLGRHLGIAFQLRDDIFDYTMEAEVGKPVGNDLKEGKITLPLIYIYKQADCDQKERIKSLLERVESDEKAIAELLRMAHQFGGVAYAQKRLEEELSKALDILRSFPNSPANQSLVLLAEYLGKRTY
;
A
#
# COMPACT_ATOMS: atom_id res chain seq x y z
N HIS A 1 -0.48 10.55 9.55
CA HIS A 1 0.43 9.42 9.89
C HIS A 1 -0.36 8.24 10.44
N ILE A 2 -0.88 7.42 9.52
CA ILE A 2 -1.76 6.29 9.89
C ILE A 2 -1.00 5.16 10.63
N ARG A 3 0.25 4.91 10.28
CA ARG A 3 1.05 3.80 10.82
C ARG A 3 1.39 3.97 12.30
N PRO A 4 1.86 5.13 12.79
CA PRO A 4 2.03 5.37 14.22
C PRO A 4 0.73 5.23 15.01
N ILE A 5 -0.40 5.70 14.47
CA ILE A 5 -1.73 5.56 15.09
C ILE A 5 -2.12 4.08 15.17
N LEU A 6 -1.98 3.34 14.08
CA LEU A 6 -2.25 1.90 14.03
C LEU A 6 -1.41 1.16 15.08
N MET A 7 -0.10 1.42 15.14
CA MET A 7 0.80 0.79 16.11
C MET A 7 0.36 1.06 17.55
N GLY A 8 0.06 2.32 17.88
CA GLY A 8 -0.42 2.69 19.22
C GLY A 8 -1.74 2.02 19.59
N LEU A 9 -2.67 1.95 18.66
CA LEU A 9 -3.96 1.29 18.85
C LEU A 9 -3.82 -0.23 19.04
N LEU A 10 -2.93 -0.88 18.27
CA LEU A 10 -2.67 -2.31 18.40
C LEU A 10 -2.03 -2.67 19.74
N VAL A 11 -1.09 -1.85 20.23
CA VAL A 11 -0.54 -1.98 21.58
C VAL A 11 -1.63 -1.82 22.65
N SER A 12 -2.50 -0.81 22.48
CA SER A 12 -3.61 -0.56 23.41
C SER A 12 -4.69 -1.66 23.35
N LEU A 13 -4.86 -2.32 22.19
CA LEU A 13 -5.75 -3.48 22.03
C LEU A 13 -5.35 -4.64 22.94
N GLN A 14 -4.04 -4.78 23.23
CA GLN A 14 -3.48 -5.76 24.17
C GLN A 14 -3.61 -5.34 25.64
N GLY A 15 -4.34 -4.26 25.94
CA GLY A 15 -4.41 -3.73 27.30
C GLY A 15 -3.09 -3.12 27.80
N LYS A 16 -2.15 -2.86 26.91
CA LYS A 16 -0.85 -2.24 27.22
C LYS A 16 -0.89 -0.75 26.89
N VAL A 17 0.01 0.00 27.52
CA VAL A 17 0.22 1.43 27.22
C VAL A 17 1.42 1.55 26.28
N PRO A 18 1.30 2.32 25.17
CA PRO A 18 2.45 2.59 24.31
C PRO A 18 3.64 3.15 25.10
N SER A 19 4.78 2.50 25.01
CA SER A 19 6.02 2.84 25.70
C SER A 19 6.95 3.66 24.81
N GLN A 20 8.09 4.12 25.37
CA GLN A 20 9.16 4.75 24.57
C GLN A 20 9.67 3.80 23.48
N ARG A 21 9.70 2.49 23.74
CA ARG A 21 10.07 1.46 22.75
C ARG A 21 9.03 1.40 21.61
N THR A 22 7.73 1.54 21.92
CA THR A 22 6.68 1.64 20.91
C THR A 22 6.85 2.88 20.04
N VAL A 23 7.15 4.02 20.63
CA VAL A 23 7.43 5.27 19.89
C VAL A 23 8.66 5.10 18.98
N SER A 24 9.73 4.49 19.48
CA SER A 24 10.93 4.21 18.67
C SER A 24 10.62 3.29 17.47
N CYS A 25 9.78 2.27 17.66
CA CYS A 25 9.31 1.41 16.57
C CYS A 25 8.45 2.18 15.56
N ALA A 26 7.59 3.09 16.02
CA ALA A 26 6.77 3.92 15.14
C ALA A 26 7.62 4.88 14.30
N VAL A 27 8.64 5.50 14.89
CA VAL A 27 9.60 6.33 14.14
C VAL A 27 10.36 5.49 13.12
N LEU A 28 10.83 4.29 13.52
CA LEU A 28 11.52 3.36 12.61
C LEU A 28 10.69 3.03 11.38
N ILE A 29 9.40 2.69 11.55
CA ILE A 29 8.50 2.39 10.42
C ILE A 29 8.31 3.60 9.51
N GLU A 30 8.15 4.81 10.06
CA GLU A 30 8.02 6.02 9.24
C GLU A 30 9.31 6.36 8.49
N MET A 31 10.49 6.09 9.07
CA MET A 31 11.78 6.24 8.37
C MET A 31 11.91 5.26 7.20
N LEU A 32 11.58 3.97 7.41
CA LEU A 32 11.59 2.96 6.35
C LEU A 32 10.64 3.33 5.22
N HIS A 33 9.43 3.79 5.56
CA HIS A 33 8.48 4.26 4.57
C HIS A 33 8.95 5.53 3.84
N MET A 34 9.59 6.47 4.54
CA MET A 34 10.12 7.67 3.89
C MET A 34 11.24 7.32 2.91
N ALA A 35 12.14 6.40 3.27
CA ALA A 35 13.18 5.92 2.37
C ALA A 35 12.59 5.25 1.11
N SER A 36 11.57 4.38 1.28
CA SER A 36 10.91 3.75 0.12
C SER A 36 10.26 4.78 -0.79
N LEU A 37 9.56 5.79 -0.24
CA LEU A 37 8.94 6.85 -1.05
C LEU A 37 9.97 7.65 -1.86
N ILE A 38 11.15 7.92 -1.28
CA ILE A 38 12.22 8.65 -2.00
C ILE A 38 12.76 7.81 -3.16
N HIS A 39 12.94 6.51 -2.96
CA HIS A 39 13.37 5.61 -4.02
C HIS A 39 12.30 5.44 -5.10
N ASP A 40 11.03 5.29 -4.70
CA ASP A 40 9.89 5.22 -5.62
C ASP A 40 9.78 6.48 -6.49
N ASP A 41 9.97 7.68 -5.90
CA ASP A 41 9.96 8.94 -6.65
C ASP A 41 11.02 8.99 -7.76
N VAL A 42 12.18 8.37 -7.53
CA VAL A 42 13.23 8.25 -8.56
C VAL A 42 12.86 7.25 -9.63
N ILE A 43 12.32 6.09 -9.25
CA ILE A 43 11.90 5.02 -10.17
C ILE A 43 10.76 5.50 -11.06
N ASP A 44 9.73 6.13 -10.47
CA ASP A 44 8.56 6.67 -11.15
C ASP A 44 8.85 8.01 -11.86
N GLN A 45 10.07 8.57 -11.72
CA GLN A 45 10.46 9.90 -12.23
C GLN A 45 9.46 11.00 -11.83
N ALA A 46 8.89 10.87 -10.65
CA ALA A 46 7.83 11.72 -10.17
C ALA A 46 8.35 13.15 -9.88
N PRO A 47 7.78 14.21 -10.51
CA PRO A 47 8.21 15.59 -10.24
C PRO A 47 7.63 16.17 -8.96
N LEU A 48 6.48 15.67 -8.53
CA LEU A 48 5.73 16.15 -7.39
C LEU A 48 5.21 15.00 -6.52
N ARG A 49 5.27 15.18 -5.19
CA ARG A 49 4.59 14.33 -4.23
C ARG A 49 3.79 15.18 -3.26
N ARG A 50 2.48 14.93 -3.18
CA ARG A 50 1.55 15.72 -2.35
C ARG A 50 1.63 17.22 -2.61
N GLY A 51 1.80 17.60 -3.88
CA GLY A 51 1.89 19.00 -4.32
C GLY A 51 3.22 19.69 -4.03
N GLN A 52 4.23 18.97 -3.51
CA GLN A 52 5.58 19.49 -3.28
C GLN A 52 6.58 18.83 -4.24
N PRO A 53 7.63 19.55 -4.68
CA PRO A 53 8.70 18.94 -5.47
C PRO A 53 9.34 17.76 -4.74
N THR A 54 9.58 16.67 -5.47
CA THR A 54 10.32 15.51 -4.99
C THR A 54 11.81 15.82 -4.87
N LEU A 55 12.57 14.98 -4.13
CA LEU A 55 14.02 15.21 -3.99
C LEU A 55 14.75 15.09 -5.33
N ASN A 56 14.36 14.15 -6.18
CA ASN A 56 14.93 13.98 -7.52
C ASN A 56 14.61 15.17 -8.44
N ALA A 57 13.45 15.79 -8.32
CA ALA A 57 13.08 16.99 -9.08
C ALA A 57 13.78 18.25 -8.53
N PHE A 58 14.04 18.34 -7.23
CA PHE A 58 14.66 19.50 -6.61
C PHE A 58 16.18 19.49 -6.72
N TYR A 59 16.83 18.33 -6.60
CA TYR A 59 18.27 18.14 -6.72
C TYR A 59 18.58 17.35 -8.00
N ASP A 60 18.65 16.03 -7.90
CA ASP A 60 18.85 15.06 -8.98
C ASP A 60 18.60 13.62 -8.47
N ASN A 61 18.55 12.65 -9.39
CA ASN A 61 18.32 11.24 -9.05
C ASN A 61 19.42 10.66 -8.14
N HIS A 62 20.71 11.03 -8.34
CA HIS A 62 21.83 10.50 -7.54
C HIS A 62 21.71 10.95 -6.09
N SER A 63 21.43 12.24 -5.89
CA SER A 63 21.21 12.81 -4.55
C SER A 63 20.01 12.17 -3.86
N ALA A 64 18.90 11.98 -4.57
CA ALA A 64 17.71 11.35 -4.02
C ALA A 64 17.97 9.90 -3.57
N VAL A 65 18.62 9.09 -4.41
CA VAL A 65 19.01 7.71 -4.05
C VAL A 65 19.88 7.70 -2.79
N LEU A 66 20.92 8.55 -2.73
CA LEU A 66 21.82 8.59 -1.56
C LEU A 66 21.11 9.06 -0.28
N VAL A 67 20.14 9.98 -0.39
CA VAL A 67 19.31 10.39 0.77
C VAL A 67 18.43 9.24 1.25
N GLY A 68 17.80 8.50 0.32
CA GLY A 68 17.04 7.29 0.64
C GLY A 68 17.89 6.24 1.36
N ASP A 69 19.09 5.95 0.83
CA ASP A 69 20.05 5.01 1.42
C ASP A 69 20.53 5.47 2.81
N TYR A 70 20.75 6.76 2.98
CA TYR A 70 21.13 7.33 4.27
C TYR A 70 20.03 7.14 5.32
N ILE A 71 18.77 7.46 4.98
CA ILE A 71 17.63 7.27 5.88
C ILE A 71 17.45 5.78 6.21
N LEU A 72 17.58 4.89 5.21
CA LEU A 72 17.50 3.45 5.38
C LEU A 72 18.60 2.94 6.32
N SER A 73 19.83 3.43 6.17
CA SER A 73 20.96 3.08 7.04
C SER A 73 20.75 3.51 8.49
N ILE A 74 20.20 4.72 8.72
CA ILE A 74 19.82 5.18 10.05
C ILE A 74 18.69 4.30 10.62
N ALA A 75 17.70 3.92 9.79
CA ALA A 75 16.63 3.04 10.22
C ALA A 75 17.15 1.67 10.67
N PHE A 76 18.12 1.08 9.96
CA PHE A 76 18.76 -0.18 10.38
C PHE A 76 19.56 -0.02 11.68
N LEU A 77 20.29 1.10 11.84
CA LEU A 77 20.99 1.40 13.08
C LEU A 77 20.01 1.50 14.26
N ARG A 78 18.89 2.21 14.09
CA ARG A 78 17.82 2.31 15.10
C ARG A 78 17.19 0.95 15.41
N ALA A 79 16.96 0.10 14.40
CA ALA A 79 16.46 -1.25 14.61
C ALA A 79 17.42 -2.06 15.49
N ALA A 80 18.73 -1.95 15.27
CA ALA A 80 19.75 -2.61 16.07
C ALA A 80 19.81 -2.06 17.52
N GLU A 81 19.64 -0.75 17.72
CA GLU A 81 19.58 -0.11 19.03
C GLU A 81 18.35 -0.51 19.86
N ILE A 82 17.16 -0.58 19.21
CA ILE A 82 15.92 -1.08 19.85
C ILE A 82 16.11 -2.55 20.28
N GLY A 83 16.84 -3.32 19.46
CA GLY A 83 17.25 -4.69 19.74
C GLY A 83 16.14 -5.71 19.51
N GLY A 84 16.54 -6.99 19.59
CA GLY A 84 15.66 -8.14 19.37
C GLY A 84 15.78 -8.71 17.97
N SER A 85 16.13 -9.99 17.87
CA SER A 85 16.33 -10.67 16.57
C SER A 85 15.07 -10.67 15.70
N SER A 86 13.90 -10.81 16.32
CA SER A 86 12.62 -10.78 15.61
C SER A 86 12.31 -9.41 14.99
N LEU A 87 12.60 -8.32 15.71
CA LEU A 87 12.45 -6.95 15.23
C LEU A 87 13.37 -6.71 14.02
N ILE A 88 14.65 -7.02 14.14
CA ILE A 88 15.62 -6.86 13.06
C ILE A 88 15.22 -7.69 11.84
N ARG A 89 14.76 -8.93 12.04
CA ARG A 89 14.27 -9.79 10.96
C ARG A 89 13.05 -9.20 10.25
N THR A 90 12.11 -8.64 11.00
CA THR A 90 10.92 -7.99 10.43
C THR A 90 11.32 -6.79 9.56
N VAL A 91 12.24 -5.96 10.04
CA VAL A 91 12.75 -4.81 9.26
C VAL A 91 13.47 -5.26 7.98
N ALA A 92 14.32 -6.28 8.08
CA ALA A 92 15.03 -6.83 6.92
C ALA A 92 14.08 -7.46 5.91
N ASN A 93 13.07 -8.22 6.37
CA ASN A 93 12.05 -8.81 5.50
C ASN A 93 11.18 -7.72 4.85
N LEU A 94 10.86 -6.64 5.56
CA LEU A 94 10.14 -5.51 4.97
C LEU A 94 10.91 -4.93 3.79
N GLY A 95 12.19 -4.60 3.96
CA GLY A 95 13.02 -4.09 2.86
C GLY A 95 13.11 -5.06 1.68
N LYS A 96 13.28 -6.35 1.96
CA LYS A 96 13.27 -7.41 0.94
C LYS A 96 11.94 -7.42 0.16
N HIS A 97 10.80 -7.45 0.85
CA HIS A 97 9.49 -7.52 0.20
C HIS A 97 9.18 -6.26 -0.62
N LEU A 98 9.53 -5.07 -0.13
CA LEU A 98 9.35 -3.83 -0.89
C LEU A 98 10.13 -3.90 -2.22
N SER A 99 11.40 -4.32 -2.18
CA SER A 99 12.22 -4.47 -3.39
C SER A 99 11.70 -5.56 -4.32
N GLU A 100 11.29 -6.72 -3.80
CA GLU A 100 10.69 -7.79 -4.61
C GLU A 100 9.37 -7.35 -5.27
N GLY A 101 8.56 -6.55 -4.55
CA GLY A 101 7.30 -6.01 -5.08
C GLY A 101 7.54 -5.04 -6.23
N GLU A 102 8.55 -4.17 -6.09
CA GLU A 102 8.94 -3.22 -7.15
C GLU A 102 9.48 -3.94 -8.38
N LEU A 103 10.40 -4.89 -8.20
CA LEU A 103 10.93 -5.69 -9.30
C LEU A 103 9.83 -6.48 -10.04
N LEU A 104 8.88 -7.07 -9.29
CA LEU A 104 7.73 -7.75 -9.89
C LEU A 104 6.85 -6.78 -10.67
N GLN A 105 6.58 -5.58 -10.14
CA GLN A 105 5.80 -4.57 -10.84
C GLN A 105 6.46 -4.15 -12.16
N ILE A 106 7.77 -3.91 -12.16
CA ILE A 106 8.53 -3.58 -13.38
C ILE A 106 8.45 -4.72 -14.39
N GLN A 107 8.63 -5.98 -13.94
CA GLN A 107 8.53 -7.15 -14.82
C GLN A 107 7.13 -7.27 -15.43
N VAL A 108 6.08 -7.19 -14.62
CA VAL A 108 4.68 -7.28 -15.06
C VAL A 108 4.35 -6.19 -16.09
N ALA A 109 4.82 -4.96 -15.86
CA ALA A 109 4.65 -3.85 -16.79
C ALA A 109 5.41 -4.09 -18.12
N THR A 110 6.66 -4.54 -18.04
CA THR A 110 7.51 -4.82 -19.22
C THR A 110 6.94 -5.95 -20.08
N ASP A 111 6.47 -7.02 -19.45
CA ASP A 111 5.94 -8.21 -20.14
C ASP A 111 4.44 -8.07 -20.48
N CYS A 112 3.81 -6.94 -20.17
CA CYS A 112 2.39 -6.66 -20.35
C CYS A 112 1.50 -7.78 -19.78
N ILE A 113 1.84 -8.29 -18.58
CA ILE A 113 1.09 -9.33 -17.88
C ILE A 113 -0.14 -8.70 -17.19
N ILE A 114 -1.33 -9.15 -17.57
CA ILE A 114 -2.59 -8.65 -17.03
C ILE A 114 -3.29 -9.79 -16.29
N ASP A 115 -2.95 -9.98 -15.02
CA ASP A 115 -3.58 -10.99 -14.18
C ASP A 115 -3.70 -10.56 -12.71
N GLU A 116 -4.65 -11.18 -12.02
CA GLU A 116 -5.03 -10.84 -10.66
C GLU A 116 -4.03 -11.36 -9.61
N GLU A 117 -3.34 -12.48 -9.88
CA GLU A 117 -2.40 -13.09 -8.94
C GLU A 117 -1.16 -12.20 -8.77
N ASN A 118 -0.58 -11.76 -9.89
CA ASN A 118 0.53 -10.81 -9.88
C ASN A 118 0.14 -9.48 -9.24
N TYR A 119 -1.06 -8.97 -9.54
CA TYR A 119 -1.56 -7.74 -8.91
C TYR A 119 -1.60 -7.86 -7.39
N PHE A 120 -2.23 -8.91 -6.83
CA PHE A 120 -2.26 -9.10 -5.39
C PHE A 120 -0.87 -9.32 -4.80
N SER A 121 0.01 -10.06 -5.47
CA SER A 121 1.39 -10.23 -5.03
C SER A 121 2.15 -8.90 -4.93
N ILE A 122 1.96 -7.99 -5.89
CA ILE A 122 2.55 -6.65 -5.89
C ILE A 122 2.04 -5.82 -4.72
N ILE A 123 0.72 -5.69 -4.55
CA ILE A 123 0.15 -4.84 -3.49
C ILE A 123 0.42 -5.41 -2.08
N GLU A 124 0.49 -6.73 -1.95
CA GLU A 124 0.91 -7.36 -0.71
C GLU A 124 2.36 -6.99 -0.35
N LYS A 125 3.28 -7.09 -1.29
CA LYS A 125 4.69 -6.81 -1.08
C LYS A 125 5.00 -5.31 -0.92
N LYS A 126 4.38 -4.46 -1.72
CA LYS A 126 4.64 -3.00 -1.70
C LYS A 126 3.90 -2.27 -0.60
N THR A 127 2.68 -2.69 -0.27
CA THR A 127 1.82 -1.95 0.66
C THR A 127 1.47 -2.74 1.91
N ALA A 128 0.90 -3.95 1.79
CA ALA A 128 0.40 -4.68 2.95
C ALA A 128 1.53 -5.10 3.90
N THR A 129 2.71 -5.46 3.38
CA THR A 129 3.87 -5.82 4.21
C THR A 129 4.30 -4.71 5.18
N LEU A 130 4.10 -3.43 4.81
CA LEU A 130 4.42 -2.30 5.69
C LEU A 130 3.42 -2.17 6.85
N PHE A 131 2.14 -2.44 6.62
CA PHE A 131 1.11 -2.50 7.68
C PHE A 131 1.34 -3.70 8.60
N GLU A 132 1.68 -4.85 8.02
CA GLU A 132 2.02 -6.07 8.78
C GLU A 132 3.26 -5.86 9.64
N ALA A 133 4.33 -5.26 9.11
CA ALA A 133 5.52 -4.91 9.86
C ALA A 133 5.23 -3.89 10.97
N CYS A 134 4.37 -2.91 10.71
CA CYS A 134 3.90 -1.96 11.71
C CYS A 134 3.21 -2.68 12.88
N ALA A 135 2.33 -3.64 12.58
CA ALA A 135 1.66 -4.46 13.59
C ALA A 135 2.67 -5.30 14.39
N ALA A 136 3.59 -5.99 13.71
CA ALA A 136 4.61 -6.82 14.33
C ALA A 136 5.52 -6.01 15.28
N LEU A 137 6.02 -4.85 14.84
CA LEU A 137 6.88 -3.99 15.64
C LEU A 137 6.15 -3.43 16.88
N GLY A 138 4.86 -3.10 16.74
CA GLY A 138 4.01 -2.73 17.87
C GLY A 138 3.96 -3.84 18.93
N MET A 139 3.74 -5.09 18.51
CA MET A 139 3.69 -6.25 19.41
C MET A 139 5.05 -6.54 20.04
N TYR A 140 6.15 -6.49 19.27
CA TYR A 140 7.50 -6.65 19.85
C TYR A 140 7.85 -5.55 20.87
N SER A 141 7.28 -4.35 20.71
CA SER A 141 7.54 -3.25 21.64
C SER A 141 7.00 -3.46 23.06
N VAL A 142 6.05 -4.39 23.21
CA VAL A 142 5.38 -4.73 24.49
C VAL A 142 5.50 -6.21 24.84
N ASP A 143 6.38 -6.93 24.16
CA ASP A 143 6.65 -8.35 24.36
C ASP A 143 5.34 -9.18 24.39
N ALA A 144 4.50 -9.00 23.34
CA ALA A 144 3.22 -9.69 23.20
C ALA A 144 3.42 -11.18 22.88
N GLU A 145 2.41 -11.99 23.24
CA GLU A 145 2.40 -13.42 22.97
C GLU A 145 2.35 -13.73 21.47
N ALA A 146 2.91 -14.87 21.07
CA ALA A 146 3.06 -15.25 19.66
C ALA A 146 1.70 -15.40 18.93
N GLU A 147 0.66 -15.88 19.62
CA GLU A 147 -0.67 -16.02 19.04
C GLU A 147 -1.30 -14.66 18.72
N GLU A 148 -1.16 -13.70 19.64
CA GLU A 148 -1.66 -12.34 19.46
C GLU A 148 -0.88 -11.61 18.34
N LEU A 149 0.44 -11.81 18.30
CA LEU A 149 1.28 -11.30 17.22
C LEU A 149 0.76 -11.74 15.84
N LEU A 150 0.48 -13.02 15.64
CA LEU A 150 -0.02 -13.55 14.37
C LEU A 150 -1.38 -12.93 13.99
N LYS A 151 -2.31 -12.81 14.94
CA LYS A 151 -3.62 -12.19 14.71
C LYS A 151 -3.48 -10.73 14.25
N VAL A 152 -2.67 -9.93 14.94
CA VAL A 152 -2.50 -8.51 14.56
C VAL A 152 -1.68 -8.32 13.28
N MET A 153 -0.76 -9.22 12.95
CA MET A 153 -0.07 -9.21 11.67
C MET A 153 -1.06 -9.46 10.51
N GLN A 154 -1.96 -10.46 10.66
CA GLN A 154 -3.02 -10.69 9.68
C GLN A 154 -3.97 -9.49 9.56
N LEU A 155 -4.34 -8.86 10.68
CA LEU A 155 -5.12 -7.62 10.67
C LEU A 155 -4.38 -6.53 9.86
N GLY A 156 -3.10 -6.31 10.14
CA GLY A 156 -2.26 -5.37 9.41
C GLY A 156 -2.25 -5.66 7.90
N ARG A 157 -2.06 -6.93 7.51
CA ARG A 157 -2.07 -7.35 6.10
C ARG A 157 -3.40 -7.01 5.42
N HIS A 158 -4.54 -7.39 6.01
CA HIS A 158 -5.86 -7.10 5.42
C HIS A 158 -6.14 -5.60 5.30
N LEU A 159 -5.77 -4.81 6.32
CA LEU A 159 -5.89 -3.35 6.27
C LEU A 159 -4.99 -2.74 5.19
N GLY A 160 -3.78 -3.27 4.98
CA GLY A 160 -2.85 -2.81 3.95
C GLY A 160 -3.34 -3.11 2.54
N ILE A 161 -3.89 -4.33 2.30
CA ILE A 161 -4.52 -4.68 1.01
C ILE A 161 -5.74 -3.79 0.75
N ALA A 162 -6.62 -3.62 1.75
CA ALA A 162 -7.79 -2.76 1.64
C ALA A 162 -7.39 -1.29 1.37
N PHE A 163 -6.32 -0.82 1.99
CA PHE A 163 -5.77 0.52 1.75
C PHE A 163 -5.36 0.70 0.29
N GLN A 164 -4.63 -0.26 -0.29
CA GLN A 164 -4.19 -0.17 -1.68
C GLN A 164 -5.36 -0.29 -2.65
N LEU A 165 -6.26 -1.28 -2.45
CA LEU A 165 -7.46 -1.42 -3.27
C LEU A 165 -8.28 -0.11 -3.33
N ARG A 166 -8.36 0.60 -2.20
CA ARG A 166 -9.05 1.89 -2.16
C ARG A 166 -8.31 2.97 -2.94
N ASP A 167 -6.98 3.04 -2.82
CA ASP A 167 -6.19 3.98 -3.63
C ASP A 167 -6.38 3.72 -5.13
N ASP A 168 -6.30 2.46 -5.55
CA ASP A 168 -6.47 2.07 -6.94
C ASP A 168 -7.88 2.39 -7.46
N ILE A 169 -8.94 2.18 -6.65
CA ILE A 169 -10.31 2.55 -7.02
C ILE A 169 -10.44 4.06 -7.21
N PHE A 170 -9.72 4.87 -6.43
CA PHE A 170 -9.76 6.34 -6.61
C PHE A 170 -9.29 6.78 -7.97
N ASP A 171 -8.28 6.13 -8.53
CA ASP A 171 -7.75 6.47 -9.83
C ASP A 171 -8.77 6.27 -10.96
N TYR A 172 -9.86 5.51 -10.69
CA TYR A 172 -10.99 5.32 -11.59
C TYR A 172 -12.20 6.21 -11.26
N THR A 173 -12.18 7.01 -10.20
CA THR A 173 -13.35 7.79 -9.77
C THR A 173 -13.45 9.07 -10.58
N MET A 174 -14.46 9.16 -11.43
CA MET A 174 -14.69 10.29 -12.38
C MET A 174 -15.29 11.53 -11.69
N GLU A 175 -15.35 11.62 -10.38
CA GLU A 175 -15.96 12.75 -9.71
C GLU A 175 -15.05 13.99 -9.72
N ALA A 176 -15.57 15.07 -10.28
CA ALA A 176 -14.94 16.39 -10.37
C ALA A 176 -14.65 17.04 -8.99
N GLU A 177 -15.01 16.40 -7.88
CA GLU A 177 -14.88 16.93 -6.52
C GLU A 177 -13.48 16.79 -5.92
N VAL A 178 -12.61 15.96 -6.48
CA VAL A 178 -11.32 15.64 -5.84
C VAL A 178 -10.14 16.47 -6.35
N GLY A 179 -10.29 17.19 -7.47
CA GLY A 179 -9.22 18.07 -7.99
C GLY A 179 -7.91 17.36 -8.38
N LYS A 180 -7.91 16.02 -8.44
CA LYS A 180 -6.77 15.22 -8.92
C LYS A 180 -7.05 14.72 -10.33
N PRO A 181 -6.04 14.68 -11.21
CA PRO A 181 -6.16 14.00 -12.48
C PRO A 181 -6.40 12.50 -12.21
N VAL A 182 -7.41 11.91 -12.85
CA VAL A 182 -7.72 10.48 -12.81
C VAL A 182 -6.89 9.72 -13.85
N GLY A 183 -6.67 8.41 -13.65
CA GLY A 183 -5.91 7.58 -14.59
C GLY A 183 -4.39 7.77 -14.50
N ASN A 184 -3.87 8.26 -13.37
CA ASN A 184 -2.42 8.40 -13.18
C ASN A 184 -1.71 7.05 -13.16
N ASP A 185 -2.30 6.03 -12.53
CA ASP A 185 -1.74 4.68 -12.52
C ASP A 185 -1.56 4.14 -13.95
N LEU A 186 -2.55 4.39 -14.82
CA LEU A 186 -2.48 3.99 -16.22
C LEU A 186 -1.37 4.75 -16.97
N LYS A 187 -1.18 6.05 -16.72
CA LYS A 187 -0.08 6.83 -17.29
C LYS A 187 1.29 6.31 -16.88
N GLU A 188 1.40 5.81 -15.66
CA GLU A 188 2.62 5.21 -15.11
C GLU A 188 2.79 3.73 -15.52
N GLY A 189 1.94 3.21 -16.41
CA GLY A 189 1.98 1.81 -16.87
C GLY A 189 1.51 0.79 -15.82
N LYS A 190 0.85 1.25 -14.74
CA LYS A 190 0.33 0.41 -13.67
C LYS A 190 -1.09 -0.06 -14.03
N ILE A 191 -1.27 -1.35 -14.23
CA ILE A 191 -2.58 -1.95 -14.52
C ILE A 191 -3.16 -2.49 -13.21
N THR A 192 -4.24 -1.86 -12.73
CA THR A 192 -4.85 -2.19 -11.44
C THR A 192 -6.11 -3.04 -11.58
N LEU A 193 -6.64 -3.51 -10.46
CA LEU A 193 -7.69 -4.54 -10.40
C LEU A 193 -8.93 -4.27 -11.27
N PRO A 194 -9.46 -3.02 -11.36
CA PRO A 194 -10.62 -2.77 -12.22
C PRO A 194 -10.38 -3.14 -13.69
N LEU A 195 -9.22 -2.83 -14.22
CA LEU A 195 -8.88 -3.12 -15.61
C LEU A 195 -8.52 -4.60 -15.81
N ILE A 196 -7.82 -5.22 -14.85
CA ILE A 196 -7.51 -6.65 -14.86
C ILE A 196 -8.79 -7.46 -14.93
N TYR A 197 -9.81 -7.11 -14.14
CA TYR A 197 -11.09 -7.80 -14.13
C TYR A 197 -11.78 -7.75 -15.48
N ILE A 198 -11.93 -6.56 -16.09
CA ILE A 198 -12.59 -6.45 -17.38
C ILE A 198 -11.81 -7.14 -18.50
N TYR A 199 -10.47 -7.09 -18.46
CA TYR A 199 -9.63 -7.80 -19.42
C TYR A 199 -9.81 -9.32 -19.31
N LYS A 200 -9.94 -9.87 -18.10
CA LYS A 200 -10.18 -11.30 -17.86
C LYS A 200 -11.51 -11.78 -18.42
N GLN A 201 -12.55 -10.92 -18.34
CA GLN A 201 -13.91 -11.23 -18.81
C GLN A 201 -14.12 -10.94 -20.31
N ALA A 202 -13.23 -10.18 -20.93
CA ALA A 202 -13.33 -9.71 -22.29
C ALA A 202 -13.20 -10.85 -23.33
N ASP A 203 -13.91 -10.74 -24.45
CA ASP A 203 -13.67 -11.54 -25.65
C ASP A 203 -12.37 -11.12 -26.37
N CYS A 204 -12.04 -11.80 -27.49
CA CYS A 204 -10.79 -11.55 -28.21
C CYS A 204 -10.69 -10.10 -28.72
N ASP A 205 -11.77 -9.59 -29.33
CA ASP A 205 -11.78 -8.24 -29.92
C ASP A 205 -11.65 -7.15 -28.83
N GLN A 206 -12.34 -7.35 -27.71
CA GLN A 206 -12.25 -6.47 -26.55
C GLN A 206 -10.85 -6.50 -25.91
N LYS A 207 -10.20 -7.66 -25.82
CA LYS A 207 -8.83 -7.79 -25.33
C LYS A 207 -7.84 -7.05 -26.21
N GLU A 208 -7.96 -7.19 -27.53
CA GLU A 208 -7.13 -6.46 -28.49
C GLU A 208 -7.35 -4.94 -28.35
N ARG A 209 -8.61 -4.53 -28.19
CA ARG A 209 -8.95 -3.13 -27.96
C ARG A 209 -8.32 -2.57 -26.70
N ILE A 210 -8.43 -3.29 -25.56
CA ILE A 210 -7.81 -2.88 -24.30
C ILE A 210 -6.28 -2.76 -24.45
N LYS A 211 -5.62 -3.73 -25.06
CA LYS A 211 -4.17 -3.68 -25.31
C LYS A 211 -3.78 -2.49 -26.19
N SER A 212 -4.48 -2.27 -27.29
CA SER A 212 -4.22 -1.13 -28.16
C SER A 212 -4.42 0.23 -27.47
N LEU A 213 -5.32 0.33 -26.49
CA LEU A 213 -5.48 1.53 -25.68
C LEU A 213 -4.33 1.67 -24.69
N LEU A 214 -3.91 0.60 -24.02
CA LEU A 214 -2.79 0.58 -23.07
C LEU A 214 -1.48 1.03 -23.71
N GLU A 215 -1.20 0.66 -24.94
CA GLU A 215 -0.02 1.11 -25.69
C GLU A 215 0.04 2.64 -25.92
N ARG A 216 -1.07 3.33 -25.71
CA ARG A 216 -1.20 4.77 -25.99
C ARG A 216 -1.41 5.64 -24.75
N VAL A 217 -1.51 5.06 -23.55
CA VAL A 217 -1.85 5.80 -22.32
C VAL A 217 -0.86 6.91 -21.97
N GLU A 218 0.42 6.77 -22.31
CA GLU A 218 1.43 7.78 -22.03
C GLU A 218 1.20 9.10 -22.77
N SER A 219 0.62 9.04 -23.98
CA SER A 219 0.51 10.19 -24.89
C SER A 219 -0.94 10.56 -25.28
N ASP A 220 -1.93 9.73 -24.96
CA ASP A 220 -3.32 9.89 -25.40
C ASP A 220 -4.32 9.86 -24.23
N GLU A 221 -4.70 11.02 -23.75
CA GLU A 221 -5.70 11.15 -22.66
C GLU A 221 -7.07 10.54 -23.04
N LYS A 222 -7.39 10.43 -24.34
CA LYS A 222 -8.63 9.78 -24.79
C LYS A 222 -8.57 8.28 -24.57
N ALA A 223 -7.38 7.67 -24.72
CA ALA A 223 -7.20 6.25 -24.43
C ALA A 223 -7.44 5.97 -22.93
N ILE A 224 -6.91 6.82 -22.05
CA ILE A 224 -7.16 6.72 -20.59
C ILE A 224 -8.66 6.85 -20.32
N ALA A 225 -9.31 7.92 -20.83
CA ALA A 225 -10.74 8.14 -20.60
C ALA A 225 -11.60 6.97 -21.10
N GLU A 226 -11.22 6.32 -22.20
CA GLU A 226 -11.91 5.14 -22.70
C GLU A 226 -11.71 3.92 -21.78
N LEU A 227 -10.49 3.66 -21.31
CA LEU A 227 -10.21 2.56 -20.36
C LEU A 227 -10.97 2.75 -19.05
N LEU A 228 -10.99 3.96 -18.49
CA LEU A 228 -11.74 4.28 -17.28
C LEU A 228 -13.25 4.03 -17.50
N ARG A 229 -13.80 4.50 -18.62
CA ARG A 229 -15.20 4.25 -18.97
C ARG A 229 -15.51 2.76 -19.11
N MET A 230 -14.64 1.99 -19.76
CA MET A 230 -14.78 0.54 -19.89
C MET A 230 -14.74 -0.15 -18.51
N ALA A 231 -13.84 0.26 -17.61
CA ALA A 231 -13.75 -0.28 -16.25
C ALA A 231 -15.05 -0.07 -15.47
N HIS A 232 -15.71 1.08 -15.61
CA HIS A 232 -17.04 1.32 -15.03
C HIS A 232 -18.13 0.51 -15.71
N GLN A 233 -18.21 0.57 -17.02
CA GLN A 233 -19.29 -0.03 -17.81
C GLN A 233 -19.33 -1.56 -17.69
N PHE A 234 -18.18 -2.21 -17.63
CA PHE A 234 -18.06 -3.68 -17.56
C PHE A 234 -17.85 -4.20 -16.14
N GLY A 235 -18.08 -3.38 -15.12
CA GLY A 235 -18.13 -3.79 -13.72
C GLY A 235 -16.77 -3.99 -13.03
N GLY A 236 -15.68 -3.52 -13.64
CA GLY A 236 -14.34 -3.63 -13.04
C GLY A 236 -14.19 -2.88 -11.71
N VAL A 237 -14.70 -1.65 -11.65
CA VAL A 237 -14.70 -0.84 -10.42
C VAL A 237 -15.57 -1.49 -9.34
N ALA A 238 -16.74 -2.02 -9.71
CA ALA A 238 -17.63 -2.72 -8.77
C ALA A 238 -16.98 -4.00 -8.22
N TYR A 239 -16.23 -4.72 -9.06
CA TYR A 239 -15.46 -5.88 -8.64
C TYR A 239 -14.35 -5.51 -7.63
N ALA A 240 -13.57 -4.47 -7.92
CA ALA A 240 -12.53 -3.99 -7.01
C ALA A 240 -13.13 -3.52 -5.67
N GLN A 241 -14.28 -2.84 -5.69
CA GLN A 241 -15.01 -2.45 -4.49
C GLN A 241 -15.44 -3.67 -3.66
N LYS A 242 -15.94 -4.73 -4.30
CA LYS A 242 -16.29 -5.98 -3.63
C LYS A 242 -15.06 -6.61 -2.96
N ARG A 243 -13.91 -6.66 -3.65
CA ARG A 243 -12.68 -7.22 -3.09
C ARG A 243 -12.16 -6.40 -1.90
N LEU A 244 -12.29 -5.07 -1.96
CA LEU A 244 -12.02 -4.18 -0.82
C LEU A 244 -12.90 -4.53 0.39
N GLU A 245 -14.19 -4.70 0.20
CA GLU A 245 -15.14 -5.06 1.26
C GLU A 245 -14.86 -6.44 1.87
N GLU A 246 -14.44 -7.41 1.05
CA GLU A 246 -13.99 -8.72 1.51
C GLU A 246 -12.77 -8.62 2.43
N GLU A 247 -11.76 -7.81 2.08
CA GLU A 247 -10.57 -7.60 2.92
C GLU A 247 -10.90 -6.87 4.22
N LEU A 248 -11.76 -5.85 4.17
CA LEU A 248 -12.24 -5.17 5.36
C LEU A 248 -13.06 -6.09 6.28
N SER A 249 -13.91 -6.97 5.71
CA SER A 249 -14.65 -7.96 6.50
C SER A 249 -13.72 -8.88 7.27
N LYS A 250 -12.65 -9.39 6.64
CA LYS A 250 -11.63 -10.22 7.30
C LYS A 250 -10.94 -9.46 8.44
N ALA A 251 -10.59 -8.20 8.21
CA ALA A 251 -10.00 -7.34 9.25
C ALA A 251 -10.96 -7.15 10.44
N LEU A 252 -12.24 -6.88 10.17
CA LEU A 252 -13.28 -6.73 11.20
C LEU A 252 -13.53 -8.02 11.96
N ASP A 253 -13.50 -9.19 11.30
CA ASP A 253 -13.65 -10.49 11.96
C ASP A 253 -12.50 -10.77 12.94
N ILE A 254 -11.27 -10.39 12.57
CA ILE A 254 -10.13 -10.44 13.50
C ILE A 254 -10.38 -9.53 14.71
N LEU A 255 -10.82 -8.28 14.48
CA LEU A 255 -11.11 -7.34 15.57
C LEU A 255 -12.22 -7.83 16.50
N ARG A 256 -13.23 -8.52 15.98
CA ARG A 256 -14.31 -9.13 16.79
C ARG A 256 -13.81 -10.23 17.73
N SER A 257 -12.65 -10.84 17.43
CA SER A 257 -12.03 -11.85 18.33
C SER A 257 -11.36 -11.24 19.56
N PHE A 258 -11.17 -9.90 19.59
CA PHE A 258 -10.62 -9.18 20.73
C PHE A 258 -11.72 -8.60 21.62
N PRO A 259 -11.44 -8.40 22.93
CA PRO A 259 -12.38 -7.76 23.84
C PRO A 259 -12.83 -6.38 23.34
N ASN A 260 -14.10 -6.04 23.57
CA ASN A 260 -14.59 -4.71 23.28
C ASN A 260 -13.90 -3.67 24.20
N SER A 261 -13.11 -2.82 23.62
CA SER A 261 -12.33 -1.77 24.29
C SER A 261 -12.33 -0.49 23.46
N PRO A 262 -12.00 0.68 24.03
CA PRO A 262 -11.84 1.91 23.25
C PRO A 262 -10.84 1.76 22.10
N ALA A 263 -9.76 0.99 22.28
CA ALA A 263 -8.78 0.71 21.24
C ALA A 263 -9.38 -0.15 20.11
N ASN A 264 -10.16 -1.19 20.46
CA ASN A 264 -10.87 -2.00 19.48
C ASN A 264 -11.86 -1.17 18.67
N GLN A 265 -12.68 -0.36 19.33
CA GLN A 265 -13.63 0.53 18.65
C GLN A 265 -12.92 1.53 17.72
N SER A 266 -11.78 2.09 18.14
CA SER A 266 -10.97 2.97 17.31
C SER A 266 -10.38 2.24 16.10
N LEU A 267 -9.97 0.98 16.23
CA LEU A 267 -9.48 0.17 15.11
C LEU A 267 -10.60 -0.18 14.13
N VAL A 268 -11.81 -0.46 14.62
CA VAL A 268 -12.99 -0.65 13.75
C VAL A 268 -13.28 0.62 12.96
N LEU A 269 -13.31 1.78 13.62
CA LEU A 269 -13.49 3.08 12.93
C LEU A 269 -12.37 3.36 11.92
N LEU A 270 -11.12 3.00 12.23
CA LEU A 270 -10.00 3.12 11.30
C LEU A 270 -10.20 2.23 10.07
N ALA A 271 -10.60 0.97 10.25
CA ALA A 271 -10.89 0.06 9.14
C ALA A 271 -12.03 0.60 8.25
N GLU A 272 -13.12 1.07 8.84
CA GLU A 272 -14.23 1.70 8.11
C GLU A 272 -13.77 2.98 7.37
N TYR A 273 -12.96 3.81 8.01
CA TYR A 273 -12.40 5.01 7.37
C TYR A 273 -11.56 4.66 6.16
N LEU A 274 -10.70 3.62 6.24
CA LEU A 274 -9.89 3.16 5.11
C LEU A 274 -10.76 2.73 3.92
N GLY A 275 -11.90 2.10 4.18
CA GLY A 275 -12.83 1.69 3.14
C GLY A 275 -13.66 2.82 2.53
N LYS A 276 -13.85 3.92 3.26
CA LYS A 276 -14.77 5.02 2.87
C LYS A 276 -14.07 6.33 2.51
N ARG A 277 -12.74 6.43 2.72
CA ARG A 277 -12.01 7.69 2.44
C ARG A 277 -12.19 8.11 0.97
N THR A 278 -12.31 9.43 0.76
CA THR A 278 -12.53 10.06 -0.54
C THR A 278 -11.35 10.92 -1.01
N TYR A 279 -10.20 10.89 -0.29
CA TYR A 279 -8.99 11.68 -0.58
C TYR A 279 -7.75 11.05 0.07
#